data_caa9d6d267e77039e9843854db2b69ab
#
_entry.id   caa9d6d267e77039e9843854db2b69ab
#
_cell.length_a   1.000
_cell.length_b   1.000
_cell.length_c   1.000
_cell.angle_alpha   90.00
_cell.angle_beta   90.00
_cell.angle_gamma   90.00
#
_symmetry.space_group_name_H-M   'P 1'
#
loop_
_entity.id
_entity.type
_entity.pdbx_description
1 polymer ?
#
loop_
_entity_poly.entity_id
_entity_poly.type
_entity_poly.pdbx_seq_one_letter_code
_entity_poly.pdbx_strand_id
1 'polypeptide(L)'
;MKALCIGDLALDVVALLRTEITYGSDTQAHISTHGGGTGGNVATWLGANKVPVFLVTRVGKDTAGDALVRELDAFGVEHNTEAIEGIHTGVVISLVDGKGERTMFPDSGANAGLSLKDLPSLDDISVAYISGYSFLNPRSRPGVLEMAGEIHKRSIPIIFDPASVGSMNFRGKDGLDEMLHVTDVMILNQSEAEFLSGVTGTEKALTELLKKVPCVVIKTGADGAIAQSRDGNVVSIPAHPADVKDTTGAGDAFAAGFIASWMKSRDLSSALTNATRYAAECVAIIGARPQVAP
;
A
#
# COMPACT_ATOMS: atom_id res chain seq x y z
N MET A 1 21.39 -2.12 -1.50
CA MET A 1 20.19 -1.26 -1.47
C MET A 1 18.97 -2.15 -1.27
N LYS A 2 18.24 -1.96 -0.20
CA LYS A 2 17.04 -2.72 0.17
C LYS A 2 15.91 -1.75 0.51
N ALA A 3 14.69 -2.05 0.11
CA ALA A 3 13.50 -1.32 0.52
C ALA A 3 12.98 -1.90 1.84
N LEU A 4 12.46 -1.04 2.72
CA LEU A 4 11.72 -1.41 3.92
C LEU A 4 10.25 -1.08 3.67
N CYS A 5 9.36 -2.05 3.79
CA CYS A 5 7.92 -1.82 3.77
C CYS A 5 7.37 -1.98 5.19
N ILE A 6 6.64 -0.99 5.69
CA ILE A 6 5.91 -1.06 6.97
C ILE A 6 4.43 -1.02 6.65
N GLY A 7 3.73 -2.10 6.91
CA GLY A 7 2.33 -2.17 6.53
C GLY A 7 1.63 -3.47 6.91
N ASP A 8 0.36 -3.48 6.60
CA ASP A 8 -0.54 -4.59 6.83
C ASP A 8 -0.30 -5.76 5.87
N LEU A 9 -0.54 -6.95 6.38
CA LEU A 9 -0.63 -8.21 5.67
C LEU A 9 -1.95 -8.86 6.06
N ALA A 10 -2.80 -9.17 5.08
CA ALA A 10 -4.14 -9.65 5.34
C ALA A 10 -4.54 -10.77 4.39
N LEU A 11 -5.48 -11.61 4.80
CA LEU A 11 -6.18 -12.52 3.92
C LEU A 11 -7.38 -11.78 3.32
N ASP A 12 -7.40 -11.60 2.00
CA ASP A 12 -8.54 -11.07 1.28
C ASP A 12 -9.50 -12.21 0.93
N VAL A 13 -10.74 -12.11 1.41
CA VAL A 13 -11.85 -13.01 1.09
C VAL A 13 -12.80 -12.27 0.16
N VAL A 14 -12.80 -12.63 -1.12
CA VAL A 14 -13.62 -11.99 -2.14
C VAL A 14 -14.85 -12.82 -2.41
N ALA A 15 -16.05 -12.25 -2.21
CA ALA A 15 -17.32 -12.84 -2.52
C ALA A 15 -17.96 -12.12 -3.73
N LEU A 16 -17.91 -12.77 -4.90
CA LEU A 16 -18.60 -12.31 -6.11
C LEU A 16 -20.06 -12.72 -6.01
N LEU A 17 -20.94 -11.77 -5.77
CA LEU A 17 -22.37 -12.01 -5.60
C LEU A 17 -23.02 -12.33 -6.96
N ARG A 18 -23.80 -13.42 -6.99
CA ARG A 18 -24.58 -13.82 -8.20
C ARG A 18 -25.95 -13.17 -8.25
N THR A 19 -26.42 -12.71 -7.10
CA THR A 19 -27.74 -12.07 -6.90
C THR A 19 -27.58 -10.91 -5.93
N GLU A 20 -28.62 -10.10 -5.79
CA GLU A 20 -28.70 -9.12 -4.70
C GLU A 20 -28.66 -9.84 -3.33
N ILE A 21 -28.16 -9.13 -2.32
CA ILE A 21 -28.07 -9.66 -0.94
C ILE A 21 -29.47 -9.94 -0.41
N THR A 22 -29.73 -11.17 -0.01
CA THR A 22 -30.95 -11.57 0.67
C THR A 22 -30.75 -11.49 2.20
N TYR A 23 -31.13 -10.38 2.79
CA TYR A 23 -30.98 -10.16 4.24
C TYR A 23 -31.75 -11.22 5.05
N GLY A 24 -31.05 -11.82 6.03
CA GLY A 24 -31.61 -12.86 6.89
C GLY A 24 -31.75 -14.24 6.24
N SER A 25 -31.18 -14.45 5.03
CA SER A 25 -31.15 -15.71 4.33
C SER A 25 -29.85 -15.89 3.54
N ASP A 26 -29.73 -17.01 2.79
CA ASP A 26 -28.54 -17.33 1.98
C ASP A 26 -28.51 -16.48 0.71
N THR A 27 -27.31 -15.95 0.41
CA THR A 27 -27.02 -15.27 -0.84
C THR A 27 -25.94 -16.04 -1.59
N GLN A 28 -26.23 -16.41 -2.84
CA GLN A 28 -25.28 -17.18 -3.67
C GLN A 28 -24.11 -16.31 -4.13
N ALA A 29 -22.90 -16.80 -3.89
CA ALA A 29 -21.67 -16.11 -4.28
C ALA A 29 -20.61 -17.11 -4.77
N HIS A 30 -19.67 -16.64 -5.56
CA HIS A 30 -18.39 -17.31 -5.79
C HIS A 30 -17.35 -16.70 -4.85
N ILE A 31 -16.73 -17.56 -4.02
CA ILE A 31 -15.78 -17.11 -3.00
C ILE A 31 -14.37 -17.54 -3.39
N SER A 32 -13.43 -16.61 -3.32
CA SER A 32 -11.99 -16.86 -3.46
C SER A 32 -11.21 -16.17 -2.34
N THR A 33 -10.00 -16.68 -2.07
CA THR A 33 -9.10 -16.10 -1.08
C THR A 33 -7.77 -15.77 -1.72
N HIS A 34 -7.20 -14.61 -1.35
CA HIS A 34 -5.96 -14.10 -1.91
C HIS A 34 -5.11 -13.47 -0.79
N GLY A 35 -3.79 -13.40 -1.00
CA GLY A 35 -2.96 -12.55 -0.17
C GLY A 35 -3.28 -11.07 -0.45
N GLY A 36 -3.38 -10.27 0.60
CA GLY A 36 -3.73 -8.86 0.58
C GLY A 36 -3.00 -8.06 1.65
N GLY A 37 -3.49 -6.84 1.87
CA GLY A 37 -2.84 -5.84 2.69
C GLY A 37 -1.82 -5.02 1.89
N THR A 38 -1.93 -3.69 1.99
CA THR A 38 -1.13 -2.77 1.17
C THR A 38 0.37 -2.96 1.36
N GLY A 39 0.84 -3.13 2.62
CA GLY A 39 2.26 -3.41 2.88
C GLY A 39 2.74 -4.70 2.25
N GLY A 40 1.93 -5.78 2.39
CA GLY A 40 2.20 -7.08 1.78
C GLY A 40 2.22 -7.03 0.26
N ASN A 41 1.27 -6.32 -0.35
CA ASN A 41 1.18 -6.17 -1.81
C ASN A 41 2.40 -5.45 -2.38
N VAL A 42 2.78 -4.29 -1.80
CA VAL A 42 3.97 -3.53 -2.22
C VAL A 42 5.23 -4.40 -2.11
N ALA A 43 5.43 -5.08 -0.97
CA ALA A 43 6.59 -5.94 -0.76
C ALA A 43 6.63 -7.11 -1.75
N THR A 44 5.49 -7.76 -2.03
CA THR A 44 5.38 -8.86 -2.98
C THR A 44 5.71 -8.42 -4.41
N TRP A 45 5.21 -7.24 -4.85
CA TRP A 45 5.57 -6.68 -6.15
C TRP A 45 7.06 -6.35 -6.27
N LEU A 46 7.68 -5.84 -5.20
CA LEU A 46 9.14 -5.62 -5.17
C LEU A 46 9.90 -6.94 -5.28
N GLY A 47 9.55 -7.94 -4.46
CA GLY A 47 10.21 -9.25 -4.44
C GLY A 47 10.09 -9.99 -5.78
N ALA A 48 8.89 -10.01 -6.39
CA ALA A 48 8.63 -10.60 -7.71
C ALA A 48 9.53 -9.99 -8.80
N ASN A 49 9.85 -8.70 -8.69
CA ASN A 49 10.75 -7.98 -9.59
C ASN A 49 12.22 -7.97 -9.13
N LYS A 50 12.59 -8.86 -8.20
CA LYS A 50 13.96 -9.04 -7.70
C LYS A 50 14.56 -7.79 -7.06
N VAL A 51 13.72 -6.94 -6.49
CA VAL A 51 14.15 -5.82 -5.67
C VAL A 51 14.26 -6.31 -4.23
N PRO A 52 15.44 -6.23 -3.59
CA PRO A 52 15.57 -6.61 -2.18
C PRO A 52 14.63 -5.80 -1.30
N VAL A 53 13.83 -6.49 -0.52
CA VAL A 53 12.79 -5.87 0.31
C VAL A 53 12.66 -6.60 1.65
N PHE A 54 12.41 -5.82 2.70
CA PHE A 54 12.04 -6.30 4.02
C PHE A 54 10.65 -5.79 4.38
N LEU A 55 9.74 -6.67 4.79
CA LEU A 55 8.40 -6.32 5.24
C LEU A 55 8.29 -6.38 6.76
N VAL A 56 7.93 -5.26 7.37
CA VAL A 56 7.53 -5.16 8.78
C VAL A 56 6.02 -5.28 8.86
N THR A 57 5.55 -6.39 9.39
CA THR A 57 4.12 -6.72 9.50
C THR A 57 3.88 -7.68 10.66
N ARG A 58 2.63 -8.03 10.95
CA ARG A 58 2.27 -9.01 11.97
C ARG A 58 1.16 -9.93 11.48
N VAL A 59 1.26 -11.20 11.82
CA VAL A 59 0.22 -12.22 11.59
C VAL A 59 -0.17 -12.91 12.90
N GLY A 60 -1.36 -13.47 12.94
CA GLY A 60 -1.78 -14.38 13.99
C GLY A 60 -1.22 -15.78 13.79
N LYS A 61 -1.21 -16.60 14.85
CA LYS A 61 -0.86 -18.02 14.78
C LYS A 61 -2.07 -18.81 14.28
N ASP A 62 -2.34 -18.72 12.99
CA ASP A 62 -3.46 -19.35 12.31
C ASP A 62 -3.11 -19.74 10.86
N THR A 63 -3.99 -20.52 10.23
CA THR A 63 -3.78 -20.99 8.85
C THR A 63 -3.63 -19.87 7.82
N ALA A 64 -4.30 -18.73 8.05
CA ALA A 64 -4.17 -17.55 7.18
C ALA A 64 -2.78 -16.95 7.28
N GLY A 65 -2.27 -16.77 8.50
CA GLY A 65 -0.91 -16.28 8.75
C GLY A 65 0.15 -17.17 8.11
N ASP A 66 0.03 -18.50 8.30
CA ASP A 66 0.96 -19.47 7.71
C ASP A 66 0.94 -19.42 6.17
N ALA A 67 -0.23 -19.25 5.55
CA ALA A 67 -0.35 -19.16 4.10
C ALA A 67 0.29 -17.89 3.56
N LEU A 68 0.05 -16.76 4.21
CA LEU A 68 0.58 -15.45 3.80
C LEU A 68 2.10 -15.38 3.95
N VAL A 69 2.64 -15.94 5.03
CA VAL A 69 4.10 -16.00 5.24
C VAL A 69 4.77 -16.84 4.16
N ARG A 70 4.23 -18.03 3.84
CA ARG A 70 4.74 -18.87 2.74
C ARG A 70 4.70 -18.15 1.39
N GLU A 71 3.69 -17.33 1.15
CA GLU A 71 3.61 -16.52 -0.07
C GLU A 71 4.71 -15.46 -0.12
N LEU A 72 4.98 -14.75 0.99
CA LEU A 72 6.11 -13.81 1.08
C LEU A 72 7.45 -14.49 0.77
N ASP A 73 7.69 -15.66 1.38
CA ASP A 73 8.90 -16.47 1.14
C ASP A 73 9.05 -16.84 -0.33
N ALA A 74 7.96 -17.24 -0.99
CA ALA A 74 7.97 -17.63 -2.41
C ALA A 74 8.36 -16.47 -3.34
N PHE A 75 8.08 -15.22 -2.95
CA PHE A 75 8.52 -14.02 -3.67
C PHE A 75 9.87 -13.46 -3.21
N GLY A 76 10.52 -14.12 -2.22
CA GLY A 76 11.80 -13.69 -1.69
C GLY A 76 11.73 -12.38 -0.89
N VAL A 77 10.59 -12.11 -0.26
CA VAL A 77 10.40 -11.00 0.66
C VAL A 77 11.01 -11.39 2.02
N GLU A 78 12.01 -10.64 2.47
CA GLU A 78 12.53 -10.82 3.84
C GLU A 78 11.53 -10.26 4.86
N HIS A 79 11.41 -10.92 6.01
CA HIS A 79 10.54 -10.47 7.10
C HIS A 79 10.99 -11.07 8.44
N ASN A 80 10.57 -10.47 9.54
CA ASN A 80 10.74 -10.99 10.90
C ASN A 80 9.38 -11.36 11.53
N THR A 81 8.43 -11.76 10.70
CA THR A 81 7.05 -12.01 11.13
C THR A 81 6.96 -13.27 11.96
N GLU A 82 6.87 -13.10 13.28
CA GLU A 82 6.52 -14.17 14.21
C GLU A 82 5.01 -14.25 14.37
N ALA A 83 4.47 -15.49 14.30
CA ALA A 83 3.04 -15.71 14.49
C ALA A 83 2.64 -15.47 15.96
N ILE A 84 1.67 -14.59 16.18
CA ILE A 84 1.25 -14.15 17.50
C ILE A 84 0.08 -15.00 17.99
N GLU A 85 0.24 -15.60 19.19
CA GLU A 85 -0.83 -16.39 19.81
C GLU A 85 -1.98 -15.51 20.34
N GLY A 86 -3.19 -16.05 20.26
CA GLY A 86 -4.38 -15.40 20.85
C GLY A 86 -4.96 -14.24 20.05
N ILE A 87 -4.40 -13.94 18.88
CA ILE A 87 -4.94 -12.94 17.94
C ILE A 87 -4.94 -13.53 16.53
N HIS A 88 -5.99 -13.26 15.76
CA HIS A 88 -6.07 -13.73 14.37
C HIS A 88 -5.26 -12.85 13.41
N THR A 89 -4.90 -13.41 12.26
CA THR A 89 -4.33 -12.69 11.13
C THR A 89 -5.32 -11.66 10.60
N GLY A 90 -4.85 -10.53 10.05
CA GLY A 90 -5.72 -9.56 9.40
C GLY A 90 -6.55 -10.20 8.28
N VAL A 91 -7.82 -9.83 8.18
CA VAL A 91 -8.75 -10.32 7.16
C VAL A 91 -9.51 -9.15 6.57
N VAL A 92 -9.68 -9.15 5.25
CA VAL A 92 -10.58 -8.23 4.55
C VAL A 92 -11.62 -9.03 3.80
N ILE A 93 -12.90 -8.86 4.13
CA ILE A 93 -13.98 -9.41 3.32
C ILE A 93 -14.40 -8.36 2.31
N SER A 94 -14.41 -8.72 1.02
CA SER A 94 -14.86 -7.87 -0.08
C SER A 94 -16.10 -8.48 -0.73
N LEU A 95 -17.23 -7.81 -0.62
CA LEU A 95 -18.43 -8.15 -1.39
C LEU A 95 -18.39 -7.38 -2.70
N VAL A 96 -18.48 -8.12 -3.81
CA VAL A 96 -18.51 -7.53 -5.16
C VAL A 96 -19.86 -7.82 -5.78
N ASP A 97 -20.62 -6.79 -6.12
CA ASP A 97 -21.93 -6.93 -6.73
C ASP A 97 -21.88 -7.19 -8.24
N GLY A 98 -23.03 -7.40 -8.86
CA GLY A 98 -23.17 -7.65 -10.31
C GLY A 98 -22.74 -6.47 -11.20
N LYS A 99 -22.47 -5.30 -10.63
CA LYS A 99 -21.95 -4.10 -11.33
C LYS A 99 -20.43 -3.93 -11.14
N GLY A 100 -19.81 -4.79 -10.30
CA GLY A 100 -18.41 -4.70 -9.94
C GLY A 100 -18.11 -3.74 -8.79
N GLU A 101 -19.15 -3.17 -8.14
CA GLU A 101 -18.98 -2.32 -6.96
C GLU A 101 -18.54 -3.14 -5.75
N ARG A 102 -17.63 -2.59 -4.96
CA ARG A 102 -17.02 -3.29 -3.83
C ARG A 102 -17.40 -2.68 -2.50
N THR A 103 -17.85 -3.53 -1.58
CA THR A 103 -18.02 -3.18 -0.17
C THR A 103 -17.02 -3.99 0.64
N MET A 104 -16.12 -3.31 1.38
CA MET A 104 -15.04 -3.95 2.10
C MET A 104 -15.26 -3.89 3.61
N PHE A 105 -14.94 -4.99 4.30
CA PHE A 105 -15.02 -5.16 5.74
C PHE A 105 -13.63 -5.53 6.28
N PRO A 106 -12.78 -4.54 6.59
CA PRO A 106 -11.43 -4.80 7.06
C PRO A 106 -11.40 -5.09 8.57
N ASP A 107 -10.72 -6.17 8.94
CA ASP A 107 -10.30 -6.44 10.31
C ASP A 107 -8.77 -6.55 10.35
N SER A 108 -8.15 -5.66 11.09
CA SER A 108 -6.68 -5.56 11.13
C SER A 108 -6.02 -6.72 11.86
N GLY A 109 -6.73 -7.45 12.73
CA GLY A 109 -6.13 -8.54 13.51
C GLY A 109 -4.80 -8.17 14.16
N ALA A 110 -3.80 -9.02 13.98
CA ALA A 110 -2.45 -8.85 14.53
C ALA A 110 -1.73 -7.57 14.04
N ASN A 111 -2.05 -7.07 12.83
CA ASN A 111 -1.44 -5.84 12.30
C ASN A 111 -1.65 -4.62 13.19
N ALA A 112 -2.74 -4.60 13.95
CA ALA A 112 -3.02 -3.50 14.89
C ALA A 112 -2.00 -3.40 16.05
N GLY A 113 -1.14 -4.38 16.22
CA GLY A 113 -0.11 -4.41 17.25
C GLY A 113 1.28 -3.94 16.79
N LEU A 114 1.45 -3.47 15.55
CA LEU A 114 2.74 -2.98 15.05
C LEU A 114 3.36 -1.96 16.00
N SER A 115 4.65 -2.12 16.27
CA SER A 115 5.41 -1.33 17.24
C SER A 115 6.88 -1.23 16.85
N LEU A 116 7.63 -0.35 17.51
CA LEU A 116 9.07 -0.18 17.27
C LEU A 116 9.88 -1.49 17.41
N LYS A 117 9.41 -2.44 18.20
CA LYS A 117 10.08 -3.75 18.38
C LYS A 117 10.12 -4.59 17.09
N ASP A 118 9.23 -4.32 16.16
CA ASP A 118 9.14 -5.02 14.88
C ASP A 118 10.13 -4.46 13.83
N LEU A 119 10.76 -3.31 14.11
CA LEU A 119 11.70 -2.67 13.20
C LEU A 119 13.03 -3.47 13.15
N PRO A 120 13.50 -3.91 11.96
CA PRO A 120 14.78 -4.58 11.81
C PRO A 120 15.95 -3.60 11.92
N SER A 121 17.21 -4.10 11.82
CA SER A 121 18.36 -3.21 11.55
C SER A 121 18.11 -2.40 10.27
N LEU A 122 18.48 -1.11 10.32
CA LEU A 122 18.32 -0.18 9.20
C LEU A 122 19.60 -0.01 8.37
N ASP A 123 20.67 -0.78 8.65
CA ASP A 123 22.01 -0.54 8.09
C ASP A 123 22.08 -0.71 6.56
N ASP A 124 21.27 -1.57 5.95
CA ASP A 124 21.22 -1.82 4.51
C ASP A 124 19.97 -1.23 3.81
N ILE A 125 19.12 -0.53 4.57
CA ILE A 125 17.89 0.08 4.07
C ILE A 125 18.20 1.40 3.33
N SER A 126 17.69 1.52 2.13
CA SER A 126 17.90 2.70 1.25
C SER A 126 16.66 3.56 1.10
N VAL A 127 15.48 3.02 1.39
CA VAL A 127 14.18 3.69 1.33
C VAL A 127 13.19 2.94 2.20
N ALA A 128 12.28 3.66 2.86
CA ALA A 128 11.17 3.08 3.59
C ALA A 128 9.84 3.47 2.96
N TYR A 129 8.93 2.51 2.84
CA TYR A 129 7.53 2.70 2.48
C TYR A 129 6.65 2.47 3.71
N ILE A 130 5.71 3.36 3.97
CA ILE A 130 4.77 3.25 5.09
C ILE A 130 3.34 3.30 4.57
N SER A 131 2.57 2.25 4.86
CA SER A 131 1.15 2.17 4.54
C SER A 131 0.32 3.00 5.52
N GLY A 132 -0.53 3.86 4.98
CA GLY A 132 -1.50 4.64 5.75
C GLY A 132 -2.50 3.79 6.52
N TYR A 133 -2.81 2.58 6.07
CA TYR A 133 -3.71 1.68 6.82
C TYR A 133 -3.14 1.30 8.19
N SER A 134 -1.83 1.02 8.26
CA SER A 134 -1.15 0.76 9.52
C SER A 134 -1.00 2.02 10.37
N PHE A 135 -0.75 3.18 9.75
CA PHE A 135 -0.68 4.47 10.44
C PHE A 135 -2.05 4.93 10.96
N LEU A 136 -3.12 4.83 10.17
CA LEU A 136 -4.45 5.29 10.57
C LEU A 136 -5.09 4.44 11.67
N ASN A 137 -4.64 3.20 11.88
CA ASN A 137 -5.14 2.37 12.97
C ASN A 137 -4.67 2.92 14.33
N PRO A 138 -5.59 3.29 15.25
CA PRO A 138 -5.22 3.93 16.51
C PRO A 138 -4.30 3.10 17.41
N ARG A 139 -4.33 1.76 17.28
CA ARG A 139 -3.50 0.85 18.09
C ARG A 139 -2.07 0.73 17.56
N SER A 140 -1.87 0.73 16.23
CA SER A 140 -0.52 0.67 15.62
C SER A 140 0.09 2.05 15.36
N ARG A 141 -0.70 3.12 15.29
CA ARG A 141 -0.22 4.49 15.02
C ARG A 141 0.99 4.90 15.85
N PRO A 142 1.00 4.75 17.19
CA PRO A 142 2.16 5.16 18.00
C PRO A 142 3.43 4.44 17.56
N GLY A 143 3.36 3.12 17.39
CA GLY A 143 4.51 2.33 16.95
C GLY A 143 4.97 2.68 15.54
N VAL A 144 4.05 2.94 14.61
CA VAL A 144 4.39 3.38 13.25
C VAL A 144 5.07 4.75 13.25
N LEU A 145 4.61 5.70 14.07
CA LEU A 145 5.28 7.01 14.24
C LEU A 145 6.67 6.88 14.86
N GLU A 146 6.82 6.03 15.88
CA GLU A 146 8.15 5.74 16.46
C GLU A 146 9.10 5.16 15.42
N MET A 147 8.65 4.17 14.63
CA MET A 147 9.45 3.58 13.54
C MET A 147 9.82 4.64 12.48
N ALA A 148 8.86 5.46 12.05
CA ALA A 148 9.11 6.55 11.10
C ALA A 148 10.14 7.55 11.63
N GLY A 149 10.07 7.90 12.92
CA GLY A 149 11.06 8.76 13.60
C GLY A 149 12.47 8.16 13.61
N GLU A 150 12.62 6.85 13.89
CA GLU A 150 13.93 6.17 13.85
C GLU A 150 14.50 6.09 12.43
N ILE A 151 13.66 5.84 11.42
CA ILE A 151 14.04 5.84 10.02
C ILE A 151 14.51 7.23 9.58
N HIS A 152 13.76 8.26 9.94
CA HIS A 152 14.10 9.65 9.63
C HIS A 152 15.42 10.10 10.27
N LYS A 153 15.70 9.73 11.53
CA LYS A 153 16.99 10.00 12.21
C LYS A 153 18.19 9.41 11.47
N ARG A 154 18.00 8.31 10.74
CA ARG A 154 19.01 7.69 9.88
C ARG A 154 19.12 8.32 8.48
N SER A 155 18.33 9.37 8.21
CA SER A 155 18.24 10.02 6.89
C SER A 155 17.86 9.04 5.78
N ILE A 156 17.10 8.00 6.10
CA ILE A 156 16.50 7.07 5.14
C ILE A 156 15.21 7.71 4.65
N PRO A 157 15.06 7.94 3.33
CA PRO A 157 13.86 8.57 2.81
C PRO A 157 12.61 7.74 3.04
N ILE A 158 11.52 8.42 3.42
CA ILE A 158 10.22 7.82 3.70
C ILE A 158 9.25 8.15 2.57
N ILE A 159 8.69 7.10 1.97
CA ILE A 159 7.56 7.17 1.04
C ILE A 159 6.30 6.79 1.82
N PHE A 160 5.33 7.70 1.88
CA PHE A 160 4.07 7.50 2.58
C PHE A 160 2.89 7.43 1.60
N ASP A 161 2.09 6.38 1.70
CA ASP A 161 0.80 6.26 1.02
C ASP A 161 -0.30 6.43 2.07
N PRO A 162 -1.12 7.48 2.02
CA PRO A 162 -2.08 7.81 3.09
C PRO A 162 -3.29 6.87 3.15
N ALA A 163 -3.34 5.83 2.32
CA ALA A 163 -4.43 4.87 2.21
C ALA A 163 -5.68 5.46 1.53
N SER A 164 -6.89 5.23 2.08
CA SER A 164 -8.13 5.66 1.43
C SER A 164 -8.82 6.83 2.13
N VAL A 165 -9.54 7.63 1.35
CA VAL A 165 -10.41 8.70 1.89
C VAL A 165 -11.40 8.14 2.91
N GLY A 166 -11.97 6.96 2.67
CA GLY A 166 -12.89 6.31 3.62
C GLY A 166 -12.24 6.02 4.97
N SER A 167 -11.01 5.49 4.96
CA SER A 167 -10.25 5.23 6.18
C SER A 167 -9.87 6.51 6.91
N MET A 168 -9.44 7.55 6.19
CA MET A 168 -9.11 8.85 6.77
C MET A 168 -10.34 9.55 7.38
N ASN A 169 -11.50 9.47 6.74
CA ASN A 169 -12.74 10.00 7.27
C ASN A 169 -13.19 9.27 8.54
N PHE A 170 -13.12 7.95 8.56
CA PHE A 170 -13.55 7.13 9.68
C PHE A 170 -12.61 7.23 10.89
N ARG A 171 -11.30 7.26 10.66
CA ARG A 171 -10.27 7.21 11.71
C ARG A 171 -9.72 8.58 12.11
N GLY A 172 -10.10 9.63 11.38
CA GLY A 172 -9.59 10.99 11.59
C GLY A 172 -8.20 11.22 11.02
N LYS A 173 -7.73 12.44 11.18
CA LYS A 173 -6.41 12.91 10.70
C LYS A 173 -5.39 13.08 11.83
N ASP A 174 -5.64 12.50 13.00
CA ASP A 174 -4.76 12.62 14.15
C ASP A 174 -3.36 12.04 13.85
N GLY A 175 -2.33 12.76 14.20
CA GLY A 175 -0.93 12.41 13.96
C GLY A 175 -0.50 12.53 12.49
N LEU A 176 -1.38 12.93 11.56
CA LEU A 176 -1.02 13.04 10.15
C LEU A 176 0.08 14.09 9.93
N ASP A 177 0.00 15.24 10.59
CA ASP A 177 1.02 16.28 10.46
C ASP A 177 2.39 15.79 10.97
N GLU A 178 2.43 14.95 12.03
CA GLU A 178 3.66 14.31 12.51
C GLU A 178 4.24 13.36 11.47
N MET A 179 3.40 12.53 10.82
CA MET A 179 3.83 11.64 9.75
C MET A 179 4.33 12.44 8.54
N LEU A 180 3.62 13.48 8.13
CA LEU A 180 4.00 14.31 6.99
C LEU A 180 5.32 15.06 7.23
N HIS A 181 5.63 15.40 8.48
CA HIS A 181 6.90 16.05 8.83
C HIS A 181 8.14 15.17 8.53
N VAL A 182 8.00 13.86 8.63
CA VAL A 182 9.09 12.90 8.35
C VAL A 182 8.97 12.26 6.96
N THR A 183 7.96 12.62 6.18
CA THR A 183 7.71 12.08 4.83
C THR A 183 8.49 12.84 3.78
N ASP A 184 9.25 12.13 2.94
CA ASP A 184 9.97 12.71 1.81
C ASP A 184 9.15 12.66 0.51
N VAL A 185 8.39 11.58 0.31
CA VAL A 185 7.53 11.39 -0.88
C VAL A 185 6.16 10.93 -0.43
N MET A 186 5.11 11.59 -0.91
CA MET A 186 3.73 11.14 -0.72
C MET A 186 3.17 10.59 -2.03
N ILE A 187 2.66 9.34 -2.02
CA ILE A 187 2.02 8.71 -3.17
C ILE A 187 0.53 8.54 -2.86
N LEU A 188 -0.33 9.12 -3.68
CA LEU A 188 -1.77 9.13 -3.44
C LEU A 188 -2.56 9.13 -4.76
N ASN A 189 -3.86 8.83 -4.72
CA ASN A 189 -4.75 9.04 -5.86
C ASN A 189 -5.37 10.44 -5.83
N GLN A 190 -6.12 10.80 -6.89
CA GLN A 190 -6.76 12.12 -7.01
C GLN A 190 -7.70 12.43 -5.85
N SER A 191 -8.55 11.49 -5.46
CA SER A 191 -9.51 11.71 -4.36
C SER A 191 -8.82 11.91 -3.01
N GLU A 192 -7.75 11.18 -2.76
CA GLU A 192 -6.90 11.33 -1.55
C GLU A 192 -6.19 12.68 -1.56
N ALA A 193 -5.68 13.10 -2.74
CA ALA A 193 -5.01 14.38 -2.91
C ALA A 193 -5.96 15.55 -2.66
N GLU A 194 -7.16 15.53 -3.21
CA GLU A 194 -8.18 16.55 -2.99
C GLU A 194 -8.62 16.58 -1.52
N PHE A 195 -8.82 15.40 -0.92
CA PHE A 195 -9.20 15.29 0.50
C PHE A 195 -8.15 15.87 1.45
N LEU A 196 -6.86 15.56 1.23
CA LEU A 196 -5.78 16.01 2.11
C LEU A 196 -5.37 17.46 1.88
N SER A 197 -5.48 17.94 0.64
CA SER A 197 -5.19 19.33 0.30
C SER A 197 -6.34 20.28 0.63
N GLY A 198 -7.58 19.77 0.64
CA GLY A 198 -8.80 20.57 0.78
C GLY A 198 -9.18 21.37 -0.45
N VAL A 199 -8.57 21.09 -1.61
CA VAL A 199 -8.89 21.76 -2.89
C VAL A 199 -9.19 20.75 -3.98
N THR A 200 -10.05 21.11 -4.92
CA THR A 200 -10.42 20.26 -6.07
C THR A 200 -9.50 20.54 -7.26
N GLY A 201 -9.09 19.46 -7.92
CA GLY A 201 -8.25 19.45 -9.12
C GLY A 201 -6.80 19.09 -8.80
N THR A 202 -6.28 18.15 -9.61
CA THR A 202 -4.97 17.49 -9.40
C THR A 202 -3.81 18.47 -9.25
N GLU A 203 -3.69 19.47 -10.15
CA GLU A 203 -2.59 20.45 -10.10
C GLU A 203 -2.64 21.36 -8.86
N LYS A 204 -3.85 21.76 -8.45
CA LYS A 204 -4.04 22.56 -7.24
C LYS A 204 -3.72 21.75 -6.00
N ALA A 205 -4.19 20.50 -5.95
CA ALA A 205 -3.91 19.58 -4.85
C ALA A 205 -2.39 19.32 -4.75
N LEU A 206 -1.71 19.08 -5.88
CA LEU A 206 -0.27 18.93 -5.95
C LEU A 206 0.46 20.14 -5.32
N THR A 207 0.07 21.37 -5.73
CA THR A 207 0.65 22.62 -5.21
C THR A 207 0.45 22.76 -3.70
N GLU A 208 -0.73 22.46 -3.18
CA GLU A 208 -1.02 22.56 -1.74
C GLU A 208 -0.26 21.50 -0.92
N LEU A 209 -0.17 20.28 -1.43
CA LEU A 209 0.53 19.20 -0.75
C LEU A 209 2.04 19.38 -0.72
N LEU A 210 2.63 20.01 -1.75
CA LEU A 210 4.07 20.37 -1.77
C LEU A 210 4.47 21.39 -0.68
N LYS A 211 3.52 22.09 -0.08
CA LYS A 211 3.79 22.91 1.10
C LYS A 211 4.08 22.06 2.35
N LYS A 212 3.57 20.81 2.37
CA LYS A 212 3.65 19.89 3.51
C LYS A 212 4.79 18.89 3.37
N VAL A 213 5.03 18.34 2.16
CA VAL A 213 6.05 17.32 1.90
C VAL A 213 6.97 17.73 0.74
N PRO A 214 8.21 17.22 0.68
CA PRO A 214 9.18 17.60 -0.36
C PRO A 214 8.80 17.12 -1.77
N CYS A 215 8.12 15.97 -1.90
CA CYS A 215 7.74 15.40 -3.18
C CYS A 215 6.34 14.80 -3.11
N VAL A 216 5.53 15.03 -4.13
CA VAL A 216 4.15 14.52 -4.25
C VAL A 216 4.00 13.79 -5.57
N VAL A 217 3.37 12.62 -5.53
CA VAL A 217 3.02 11.77 -6.68
C VAL A 217 1.52 11.51 -6.64
N ILE A 218 0.80 11.92 -7.67
CA ILE A 218 -0.66 11.70 -7.77
C ILE A 218 -0.95 10.74 -8.91
N LYS A 219 -1.56 9.61 -8.57
CA LYS A 219 -2.08 8.59 -9.50
C LYS A 219 -3.38 9.13 -10.12
N THR A 220 -3.47 9.15 -11.44
CA THR A 220 -4.63 9.69 -12.20
C THR A 220 -5.39 8.59 -12.96
N GLY A 221 -5.26 7.35 -12.52
CA GLY A 221 -5.95 6.20 -13.11
C GLY A 221 -5.52 5.94 -14.55
N ALA A 222 -6.47 5.92 -15.48
CA ALA A 222 -6.21 5.68 -16.91
C ALA A 222 -5.39 6.80 -17.58
N ASP A 223 -5.30 7.97 -16.97
CA ASP A 223 -4.50 9.10 -17.48
C ASP A 223 -3.03 8.99 -17.04
N GLY A 224 -2.69 8.06 -16.14
CA GLY A 224 -1.33 7.80 -15.69
C GLY A 224 -1.00 8.40 -14.32
N ALA A 225 0.02 9.25 -14.25
CA ALA A 225 0.44 9.89 -13.01
C ALA A 225 1.16 11.22 -13.24
N ILE A 226 1.07 12.10 -12.25
CA ILE A 226 1.79 13.36 -12.18
C ILE A 226 2.60 13.42 -10.89
N ALA A 227 3.82 13.94 -10.94
CA ALA A 227 4.64 14.15 -9.76
C ALA A 227 5.41 15.47 -9.84
N GLN A 228 5.75 15.99 -8.67
CA GLN A 228 6.63 17.16 -8.54
C GLN A 228 7.39 17.08 -7.23
N SER A 229 8.69 17.41 -7.25
CA SER A 229 9.46 17.80 -6.07
C SER A 229 9.38 19.30 -5.86
N ARG A 230 9.53 19.75 -4.62
CA ARG A 230 9.39 21.17 -4.25
C ARG A 230 10.25 22.09 -5.11
N ASP A 231 11.47 21.65 -5.45
CA ASP A 231 12.43 22.42 -6.23
C ASP A 231 12.51 21.99 -7.70
N GLY A 232 11.57 21.15 -8.14
CA GLY A 232 11.58 20.52 -9.46
C GLY A 232 10.42 20.94 -10.36
N ASN A 233 10.56 20.59 -11.64
CA ASN A 233 9.49 20.71 -12.60
C ASN A 233 8.43 19.61 -12.38
N VAL A 234 7.22 19.87 -12.85
CA VAL A 234 6.17 18.85 -12.93
C VAL A 234 6.57 17.80 -13.96
N VAL A 235 6.46 16.53 -13.58
CA VAL A 235 6.64 15.37 -14.45
C VAL A 235 5.29 14.67 -14.58
N SER A 236 4.84 14.44 -15.81
CA SER A 236 3.61 13.68 -16.09
C SER A 236 3.93 12.54 -17.05
N ILE A 237 3.46 11.34 -16.70
CA ILE A 237 3.66 10.12 -17.49
C ILE A 237 2.27 9.50 -17.72
N PRO A 238 1.92 9.17 -18.98
CA PRO A 238 0.66 8.50 -19.28
C PRO A 238 0.64 7.08 -18.69
N ALA A 239 -0.57 6.53 -18.52
CA ALA A 239 -0.70 5.13 -18.12
C ALA A 239 -0.08 4.20 -19.18
N HIS A 240 0.57 3.16 -18.72
CA HIS A 240 1.05 2.10 -19.60
C HIS A 240 -0.18 1.30 -20.11
N PRO A 241 -0.26 0.98 -21.41
CA PRO A 241 -1.39 0.22 -21.96
C PRO A 241 -1.57 -1.14 -21.28
N ALA A 242 -2.80 -1.51 -20.95
CA ALA A 242 -3.13 -2.78 -20.31
C ALA A 242 -4.53 -3.27 -20.73
N ASP A 243 -4.70 -4.61 -20.73
CA ASP A 243 -6.01 -5.27 -20.78
C ASP A 243 -6.54 -5.41 -19.34
N VAL A 244 -7.41 -4.48 -18.94
CA VAL A 244 -7.87 -4.36 -17.55
C VAL A 244 -8.84 -5.48 -17.20
N LYS A 245 -8.46 -6.34 -16.26
CA LYS A 245 -9.27 -7.42 -15.67
C LYS A 245 -9.73 -7.10 -14.25
N ASP A 246 -8.81 -6.59 -13.44
CA ASP A 246 -9.07 -6.26 -12.03
C ASP A 246 -8.19 -5.08 -11.61
N THR A 247 -8.77 -4.06 -11.00
CA THR A 247 -8.03 -2.88 -10.55
C THR A 247 -7.51 -2.99 -9.11
N THR A 248 -7.75 -4.13 -8.44
CA THR A 248 -7.30 -4.38 -7.07
C THR A 248 -5.78 -4.39 -7.01
N GLY A 249 -5.19 -3.63 -6.07
CA GLY A 249 -3.75 -3.58 -5.87
C GLY A 249 -2.97 -2.75 -6.90
N ALA A 250 -3.64 -2.12 -7.88
CA ALA A 250 -2.95 -1.29 -8.87
C ALA A 250 -2.16 -0.13 -8.23
N GLY A 251 -2.69 0.46 -7.14
CA GLY A 251 -2.00 1.48 -6.35
C GLY A 251 -0.75 0.95 -5.65
N ASP A 252 -0.82 -0.28 -5.13
CA ASP A 252 0.28 -0.95 -4.44
C ASP A 252 1.39 -1.33 -5.43
N ALA A 253 1.01 -1.88 -6.59
CA ALA A 253 1.92 -2.17 -7.68
C ALA A 253 2.61 -0.89 -8.20
N PHE A 254 1.85 0.20 -8.35
CA PHE A 254 2.40 1.51 -8.70
C PHE A 254 3.44 1.97 -7.68
N ALA A 255 3.14 1.90 -6.38
CA ALA A 255 4.08 2.27 -5.32
C ALA A 255 5.35 1.40 -5.37
N ALA A 256 5.22 0.09 -5.57
CA ALA A 256 6.36 -0.82 -5.73
C ALA A 256 7.22 -0.45 -6.95
N GLY A 257 6.61 -0.19 -8.10
CA GLY A 257 7.31 0.24 -9.31
C GLY A 257 8.03 1.57 -9.14
N PHE A 258 7.40 2.53 -8.46
CA PHE A 258 8.02 3.80 -8.09
C PHE A 258 9.26 3.57 -7.21
N ILE A 259 9.12 2.83 -6.11
CA ILE A 259 10.20 2.51 -5.18
C ILE A 259 11.37 1.85 -5.91
N ALA A 260 11.11 0.83 -6.72
CA ALA A 260 12.13 0.05 -7.44
C ALA A 260 13.05 0.89 -8.35
N SER A 261 12.52 1.97 -8.91
CA SER A 261 13.28 2.89 -9.76
C SER A 261 13.86 4.06 -8.95
N TRP A 262 13.02 4.70 -8.14
CA TRP A 262 13.39 5.91 -7.41
C TRP A 262 14.53 5.69 -6.39
N MET A 263 14.57 4.54 -5.73
CA MET A 263 15.66 4.22 -4.80
C MET A 263 17.05 4.19 -5.44
N LYS A 264 17.14 4.03 -6.77
CA LYS A 264 18.40 3.94 -7.53
C LYS A 264 18.89 5.29 -8.02
N SER A 265 18.00 6.13 -8.53
CA SER A 265 18.39 7.35 -9.26
C SER A 265 17.79 8.63 -8.70
N ARG A 266 16.73 8.56 -7.89
CA ARG A 266 15.91 9.71 -7.44
C ARG A 266 15.28 10.49 -8.61
N ASP A 267 15.27 9.91 -9.81
CA ASP A 267 14.66 10.51 -11.00
C ASP A 267 13.16 10.20 -11.07
N LEU A 268 12.33 11.25 -11.06
CA LEU A 268 10.88 11.12 -11.05
C LEU A 268 10.33 10.56 -12.36
N SER A 269 10.94 10.90 -13.50
CA SER A 269 10.47 10.43 -14.81
C SER A 269 10.61 8.92 -14.93
N SER A 270 11.79 8.39 -14.62
CA SER A 270 12.06 6.95 -14.59
C SER A 270 11.21 6.23 -13.55
N ALA A 271 11.01 6.85 -12.37
CA ALA A 271 10.20 6.27 -11.30
C ALA A 271 8.72 6.16 -11.70
N LEU A 272 8.13 7.21 -12.29
CA LEU A 272 6.75 7.18 -12.76
C LEU A 272 6.55 6.22 -13.94
N THR A 273 7.49 6.17 -14.89
CA THR A 273 7.43 5.23 -16.01
C THR A 273 7.40 3.77 -15.51
N ASN A 274 8.24 3.44 -14.54
CA ASN A 274 8.26 2.09 -13.97
C ASN A 274 7.02 1.83 -13.10
N ALA A 275 6.52 2.84 -12.39
CA ALA A 275 5.31 2.76 -11.59
C ALA A 275 4.05 2.47 -12.44
N THR A 276 3.89 3.19 -13.56
CA THR A 276 2.75 2.97 -14.48
C THR A 276 2.84 1.58 -15.14
N ARG A 277 4.05 1.08 -15.43
CA ARG A 277 4.26 -0.28 -15.95
C ARG A 277 3.81 -1.34 -14.94
N TYR A 278 4.22 -1.25 -13.67
CA TYR A 278 3.81 -2.22 -12.64
C TYR A 278 2.30 -2.19 -12.41
N ALA A 279 1.71 -0.98 -12.37
CA ALA A 279 0.26 -0.84 -12.28
C ALA A 279 -0.47 -1.51 -13.45
N ALA A 280 0.04 -1.37 -14.68
CA ALA A 280 -0.50 -2.00 -15.88
C ALA A 280 -0.39 -3.54 -15.84
N GLU A 281 0.73 -4.07 -15.34
CA GLU A 281 0.90 -5.52 -15.13
C GLU A 281 -0.10 -6.03 -14.07
N CYS A 282 -0.33 -5.26 -13.00
CA CYS A 282 -1.29 -5.61 -11.95
C CYS A 282 -2.73 -5.67 -12.48
N VAL A 283 -3.19 -4.65 -13.20
CA VAL A 283 -4.58 -4.62 -13.66
C VAL A 283 -4.87 -5.68 -14.73
N ALA A 284 -3.86 -6.29 -15.33
CA ALA A 284 -4.00 -7.37 -16.30
C ALA A 284 -4.19 -8.77 -15.69
N ILE A 285 -4.13 -8.89 -14.38
CA ILE A 285 -4.36 -10.14 -13.63
C ILE A 285 -5.54 -9.98 -12.66
N ILE A 286 -6.03 -11.07 -12.10
CA ILE A 286 -7.03 -11.06 -11.02
C ILE A 286 -6.31 -11.10 -9.68
N GLY A 287 -6.70 -10.21 -8.76
CA GLY A 287 -6.09 -10.05 -7.44
C GLY A 287 -4.97 -9.00 -7.42
N ALA A 288 -4.52 -8.67 -6.20
CA ALA A 288 -3.61 -7.55 -5.94
C ALA A 288 -2.12 -7.89 -6.13
N ARG A 289 -1.76 -9.17 -6.28
CA ARG A 289 -0.38 -9.64 -6.26
C ARG A 289 -0.02 -10.38 -7.54
N PRO A 290 1.28 -10.37 -7.96
CA PRO A 290 1.75 -11.22 -9.03
C PRO A 290 1.47 -12.69 -8.69
N GLN A 291 1.26 -13.51 -9.71
CA GLN A 291 1.10 -14.95 -9.51
C GLN A 291 2.47 -15.61 -9.37
N VAL A 292 2.61 -16.52 -8.40
CA VAL A 292 3.80 -17.38 -8.31
C VAL A 292 3.84 -18.23 -9.58
N ALA A 293 4.95 -18.18 -10.30
CA ALA A 293 5.12 -19.09 -11.44
C ALA A 293 5.03 -20.55 -10.95
N PRO A 294 4.28 -21.41 -11.65
CA PRO A 294 4.08 -22.81 -11.25
C PRO A 294 5.40 -23.60 -11.24
#